data_3ee38dbedf96b825f6ef799af69c0d78
#
_entry.id   3ee38dbedf96b825f6ef799af69c0d78
#
_cell.length_a   1.000
_cell.length_b   1.000
_cell.length_c   1.000
_cell.angle_alpha   90.00
_cell.angle_beta   90.00
_cell.angle_gamma   90.00
#
_symmetry.space_group_name_H-M   'P 1'
#
loop_
_entity.id
_entity.type
_entity.pdbx_description
1 polymer ?
#
loop_
_entity_poly.entity_id
_entity_poly.type
_entity_poly.pdbx_seq_one_letter_code
_entity_poly.pdbx_strand_id
1 'polypeptide(L)'
;MKNIPLYLIIAVLISPAAKAQAEHKTSFGIYGQSLKAKTEKPDIFGRTKTTYKSNSYKTLGTSVTEKPDIFGRSKTTYKDSSYKKLGTTVTKKPDIFGRKKTEIKDSYGRVIGTAVTEKPDIFGRVKTTYKDTYGRKVGSATTEKPDIFGNRKTTHKGHNPFNFFQKKGTKN
;
A
#
# COMPACT_ATOMS: atom_id res chain seq x y z
N MET A 1 16.96 -7.30 25.19
CA MET A 1 16.85 -6.63 23.88
C MET A 1 15.40 -6.69 23.44
N LYS A 2 14.68 -5.57 23.44
CA LYS A 2 13.25 -5.52 23.10
C LYS A 2 13.09 -5.64 21.59
N ASN A 3 12.47 -6.73 21.12
CA ASN A 3 12.10 -6.90 19.71
C ASN A 3 11.01 -5.88 19.35
N ILE A 4 11.38 -4.91 18.52
CA ILE A 4 10.45 -3.92 17.97
C ILE A 4 9.76 -4.55 16.77
N PRO A 5 8.41 -4.65 16.74
CA PRO A 5 7.70 -5.19 15.58
C PRO A 5 7.78 -4.25 14.38
N LEU A 6 8.15 -4.80 13.25
CA LEU A 6 8.23 -4.12 11.95
C LEU A 6 6.82 -3.92 11.38
N TYR A 7 6.32 -2.69 11.39
CA TYR A 7 5.04 -2.33 10.77
C TYR A 7 5.26 -1.93 9.30
N LEU A 8 4.73 -2.72 8.40
CA LEU A 8 4.73 -2.43 6.97
C LEU A 8 3.36 -1.94 6.51
N ILE A 9 3.32 -0.76 6.00
CA ILE A 9 2.10 -0.14 5.49
C ILE A 9 2.25 0.12 4.01
N ILE A 10 1.36 -0.45 3.22
CA ILE A 10 1.30 -0.27 1.78
C ILE A 10 0.10 0.61 1.45
N ALA A 11 0.35 1.88 1.22
CA ALA A 11 -0.58 2.71 0.48
C ALA A 11 -0.12 2.70 -0.98
N VAL A 12 -0.60 1.73 -1.76
CA VAL A 12 -0.35 1.71 -3.20
C VAL A 12 -1.43 2.53 -3.87
N LEU A 13 -1.14 3.80 -4.10
CA LEU A 13 -1.86 4.64 -5.03
C LEU A 13 -1.10 4.60 -6.35
N ILE A 14 -1.38 3.60 -7.18
CA ILE A 14 -0.90 3.58 -8.54
C ILE A 14 -1.96 4.24 -9.40
N SER A 15 -1.72 5.48 -9.78
CA SER A 15 -2.35 6.08 -10.95
C SER A 15 -1.66 5.51 -12.18
N PRO A 16 -2.39 5.00 -13.19
CA PRO A 16 -1.78 4.52 -14.43
C PRO A 16 -1.53 5.70 -15.35
N ALA A 17 -0.52 6.49 -15.07
CA ALA A 17 0.07 7.41 -16.02
C ALA A 17 1.31 8.04 -15.40
N ALA A 18 2.46 7.44 -15.62
CA ALA A 18 3.67 8.23 -15.75
C ALA A 18 4.88 7.37 -16.10
N LYS A 19 5.57 7.85 -17.07
CA LYS A 19 6.94 7.56 -17.45
C LYS A 19 7.87 7.60 -16.24
N ALA A 20 8.92 6.77 -16.30
CA ALA A 20 10.11 6.75 -15.47
C ALA A 20 10.09 5.75 -14.29
N GLN A 21 11.21 5.01 -14.25
CA GLN A 21 11.64 4.27 -13.07
C GLN A 21 11.81 5.25 -11.91
N ALA A 22 10.83 5.34 -11.04
CA ALA A 22 10.98 6.04 -9.79
C ALA A 22 11.28 5.00 -8.70
N GLU A 23 12.48 5.04 -8.14
CA GLU A 23 12.73 4.44 -6.83
C GLU A 23 11.96 5.28 -5.82
N HIS A 24 10.79 4.83 -5.43
CA HIS A 24 10.04 5.47 -4.37
C HIS A 24 10.64 5.08 -3.01
N LYS A 25 11.40 5.98 -2.42
CA LYS A 25 11.70 5.90 -0.99
C LYS A 25 10.45 6.33 -0.24
N THR A 26 9.63 5.39 0.14
CA THR A 26 8.49 5.65 1.03
C THR A 26 8.96 5.48 2.46
N SER A 27 9.20 6.58 3.17
CA SER A 27 9.45 6.51 4.60
C SER A 27 8.13 6.35 5.34
N PHE A 28 7.93 5.21 5.98
CA PHE A 28 6.78 4.94 6.82
C PHE A 28 7.17 5.10 8.29
N GLY A 29 6.60 6.08 8.93
CA GLY A 29 6.84 6.34 10.34
C GLY A 29 5.65 5.94 11.21
N ILE A 30 5.70 4.73 11.75
CA ILE A 30 5.42 4.53 13.17
C ILE A 30 6.67 3.81 13.68
N TYR A 31 7.41 4.45 14.60
CA TYR A 31 8.72 3.96 15.11
C TYR A 31 9.91 3.98 14.14
N GLY A 32 10.00 4.93 13.22
CA GLY A 32 11.29 5.28 12.60
C GLY A 32 11.87 4.29 11.57
N GLN A 33 11.14 3.31 11.10
CA GLN A 33 11.62 2.41 10.06
C GLN A 33 11.07 2.84 8.70
N SER A 34 11.97 3.21 7.79
CA SER A 34 11.63 3.49 6.40
C SER A 34 11.73 2.20 5.57
N LEU A 35 10.80 2.06 4.64
CA LEU A 35 10.81 0.99 3.65
C LEU A 35 11.19 1.56 2.28
N LYS A 36 11.89 0.77 1.50
CA LYS A 36 12.17 1.05 0.10
C LYS A 36 11.24 0.20 -0.76
N ALA A 37 10.49 0.85 -1.65
CA ALA A 37 9.66 0.18 -2.64
C ALA A 37 10.16 0.54 -4.04
N LYS A 38 10.45 -0.47 -4.85
CA LYS A 38 10.82 -0.31 -6.26
C LYS A 38 9.70 -0.88 -7.12
N THR A 39 9.13 -0.04 -7.97
CA THR A 39 8.09 -0.44 -8.93
C THR A 39 8.69 -0.56 -10.31
N GLU A 40 8.46 -1.70 -10.96
CA GLU A 40 8.89 -1.99 -12.33
C GLU A 40 7.91 -1.38 -13.33
N LYS A 41 8.35 -1.19 -14.59
CA LYS A 41 7.45 -0.83 -15.68
C LYS A 41 6.40 -1.92 -15.87
N PRO A 42 5.19 -1.59 -16.39
CA PRO A 42 4.20 -2.61 -16.74
C PRO A 42 4.77 -3.63 -17.71
N ASP A 43 4.44 -4.90 -17.47
CA ASP A 43 4.74 -5.98 -18.43
C ASP A 43 3.82 -5.92 -19.66
N ILE A 44 4.01 -6.85 -20.60
CA ILE A 44 3.21 -6.96 -21.84
C ILE A 44 1.71 -7.15 -21.59
N PHE A 45 1.33 -7.61 -20.39
CA PHE A 45 -0.07 -7.76 -19.95
C PHE A 45 -0.57 -6.54 -19.19
N GLY A 46 0.24 -5.48 -19.05
CA GLY A 46 -0.08 -4.28 -18.29
C GLY A 46 -0.04 -4.46 -16.78
N ARG A 47 0.60 -5.54 -16.26
CA ARG A 47 0.77 -5.77 -14.83
C ARG A 47 2.01 -5.05 -14.32
N THR A 48 1.91 -4.48 -13.14
CA THR A 48 3.01 -3.75 -12.49
C THR A 48 3.46 -4.50 -11.24
N LYS A 49 4.77 -4.79 -11.16
CA LYS A 49 5.38 -5.43 -9.99
C LYS A 49 6.07 -4.41 -9.12
N THR A 50 5.86 -4.50 -7.80
CA THR A 50 6.55 -3.70 -6.80
C THR A 50 7.29 -4.61 -5.83
N THR A 51 8.57 -4.36 -5.60
CA THR A 51 9.40 -5.07 -4.62
C THR A 51 9.61 -4.19 -3.40
N TYR A 52 9.39 -4.76 -2.21
CA TYR A 52 9.54 -4.08 -0.91
C TYR A 52 10.78 -4.58 -0.20
N LYS A 53 11.62 -3.65 0.25
CA LYS A 53 12.86 -3.93 0.97
C LYS A 53 12.89 -3.18 2.31
N SER A 54 13.56 -3.76 3.29
CA SER A 54 13.91 -3.07 4.54
C SER A 54 15.00 -2.03 4.29
N ASN A 55 15.32 -1.21 5.30
CA ASN A 55 16.45 -0.29 5.25
C ASN A 55 17.78 -1.00 5.03
N SER A 56 17.92 -2.24 5.51
CA SER A 56 19.08 -3.11 5.27
C SER A 56 19.05 -3.83 3.91
N TYR A 57 18.20 -3.33 2.97
CA TYR A 57 18.03 -3.90 1.62
C TYR A 57 17.52 -5.35 1.55
N LYS A 58 17.13 -5.94 2.68
CA LYS A 58 16.53 -7.28 2.69
C LYS A 58 15.15 -7.21 2.05
N THR A 59 14.87 -8.08 1.08
CA THR A 59 13.54 -8.20 0.47
C THR A 59 12.55 -8.74 1.49
N LEU A 60 11.46 -8.00 1.68
CA LEU A 60 10.36 -8.35 2.59
C LEU A 60 9.23 -9.05 1.84
N GLY A 61 9.06 -8.71 0.57
CA GLY A 61 8.05 -9.28 -0.28
C GLY A 61 7.82 -8.49 -1.56
N THR A 62 6.80 -8.89 -2.30
CA THR A 62 6.42 -8.28 -3.58
C THR A 62 4.92 -8.07 -3.67
N SER A 63 4.51 -7.14 -4.52
CA SER A 63 3.12 -7.06 -4.98
C SER A 63 3.06 -7.02 -6.50
N VAL A 64 1.98 -7.57 -7.05
CA VAL A 64 1.65 -7.48 -8.47
C VAL A 64 0.28 -6.84 -8.59
N THR A 65 0.22 -5.72 -9.30
CA THR A 65 -1.03 -5.01 -9.62
C THR A 65 -1.42 -5.34 -11.05
N GLU A 66 -2.61 -5.86 -11.23
CA GLU A 66 -3.19 -6.18 -12.52
C GLU A 66 -3.69 -4.90 -13.23
N LYS A 67 -3.71 -4.91 -14.56
CA LYS A 67 -4.38 -3.89 -15.36
C LYS A 67 -5.84 -3.75 -14.90
N PRO A 68 -6.41 -2.54 -14.87
CA PRO A 68 -7.82 -2.37 -14.56
C PRO A 68 -8.72 -3.22 -15.48
N ASP A 69 -9.73 -3.86 -14.86
CA ASP A 69 -10.75 -4.59 -15.61
C ASP A 69 -11.71 -3.63 -16.35
N ILE A 70 -12.68 -4.18 -17.06
CA ILE A 70 -13.69 -3.41 -17.83
C ILE A 70 -14.54 -2.47 -16.93
N PHE A 71 -14.59 -2.74 -15.62
CA PHE A 71 -15.27 -1.90 -14.63
C PHE A 71 -14.34 -0.87 -13.97
N GLY A 72 -13.07 -0.80 -14.42
CA GLY A 72 -12.06 0.08 -13.86
C GLY A 72 -11.54 -0.35 -12.48
N ARG A 73 -11.70 -1.63 -12.10
CA ARG A 73 -11.17 -2.17 -10.85
C ARG A 73 -9.78 -2.73 -11.07
N SER A 74 -8.83 -2.38 -10.20
CA SER A 74 -7.48 -2.94 -10.19
C SER A 74 -7.31 -3.87 -8.99
N LYS A 75 -6.76 -5.06 -9.23
CA LYS A 75 -6.44 -6.03 -8.18
C LYS A 75 -4.94 -6.05 -7.95
N THR A 76 -4.53 -6.00 -6.68
CA THR A 76 -3.13 -6.16 -6.27
C THR A 76 -3.00 -7.37 -5.38
N THR A 77 -2.07 -8.28 -5.72
CA THR A 77 -1.75 -9.47 -4.92
C THR A 77 -0.42 -9.25 -4.21
N TYR A 78 -0.39 -9.49 -2.90
CA TYR A 78 0.80 -9.35 -2.04
C TYR A 78 1.36 -10.72 -1.69
N LYS A 79 2.69 -10.87 -1.78
CA LYS A 79 3.43 -12.08 -1.44
C LYS A 79 4.61 -11.73 -0.54
N ASP A 80 4.96 -12.62 0.38
CA ASP A 80 6.18 -12.50 1.19
C ASP A 80 7.45 -12.80 0.38
N SER A 81 8.60 -12.78 1.04
CA SER A 81 9.89 -13.10 0.42
C SER A 81 10.01 -14.55 -0.07
N SER A 82 9.16 -15.45 0.41
CA SER A 82 9.05 -16.85 -0.02
C SER A 82 7.94 -17.07 -1.06
N TYR A 83 7.42 -15.99 -1.67
CA TYR A 83 6.34 -15.99 -2.65
C TYR A 83 4.99 -16.51 -2.14
N LYS A 84 4.84 -16.72 -0.84
CA LYS A 84 3.56 -17.10 -0.22
C LYS A 84 2.61 -15.91 -0.27
N LYS A 85 1.35 -16.14 -0.69
CA LYS A 85 0.32 -15.12 -0.73
C LYS A 85 -0.02 -14.65 0.68
N LEU A 86 0.06 -13.34 0.91
CA LEU A 86 -0.29 -12.67 2.16
C LEU A 86 -1.71 -12.12 2.14
N GLY A 87 -2.16 -11.66 0.98
CA GLY A 87 -3.48 -11.09 0.79
C GLY A 87 -3.65 -10.43 -0.57
N THR A 88 -4.81 -9.82 -0.76
CA THR A 88 -5.13 -9.07 -1.98
C THR A 88 -5.85 -7.77 -1.65
N THR A 89 -5.74 -6.79 -2.54
CA THR A 89 -6.60 -5.61 -2.51
C THR A 89 -7.30 -5.44 -3.86
N VAL A 90 -8.51 -4.89 -3.82
CA VAL A 90 -9.27 -4.53 -5.01
C VAL A 90 -9.64 -3.06 -4.89
N THR A 91 -9.06 -2.24 -5.77
CA THR A 91 -9.32 -0.79 -5.82
C THR A 91 -10.32 -0.51 -6.95
N LYS A 92 -11.42 0.15 -6.61
CA LYS A 92 -12.45 0.59 -7.56
C LYS A 92 -12.02 1.88 -8.26
N LYS A 93 -12.59 2.14 -9.45
CA LYS A 93 -12.44 3.46 -10.10
C LYS A 93 -12.88 4.58 -9.15
N PRO A 94 -12.35 5.79 -9.30
CA PRO A 94 -12.79 6.93 -8.51
C PRO A 94 -14.30 7.17 -8.62
N ASP A 95 -14.92 7.59 -7.52
CA ASP A 95 -16.31 8.08 -7.54
C ASP A 95 -16.38 9.50 -8.13
N ILE A 96 -17.57 10.07 -8.20
CA ILE A 96 -17.82 11.42 -8.73
C ILE A 96 -17.06 12.53 -7.96
N PHE A 97 -16.64 12.25 -6.72
CA PHE A 97 -15.83 13.15 -5.90
C PHE A 97 -14.33 12.89 -6.02
N GLY A 98 -13.92 11.94 -6.90
CA GLY A 98 -12.52 11.55 -7.09
C GLY A 98 -11.97 10.63 -5.99
N ARG A 99 -12.82 10.11 -5.09
CA ARG A 99 -12.39 9.19 -4.02
C ARG A 99 -12.29 7.76 -4.56
N LYS A 100 -11.24 7.04 -4.13
CA LYS A 100 -11.03 5.62 -4.46
C LYS A 100 -11.32 4.76 -3.25
N LYS A 101 -12.14 3.72 -3.42
CA LYS A 101 -12.39 2.70 -2.40
C LYS A 101 -11.59 1.46 -2.71
N THR A 102 -10.85 0.96 -1.71
CA THR A 102 -10.07 -0.26 -1.79
C THR A 102 -10.58 -1.26 -0.76
N GLU A 103 -10.92 -2.47 -1.19
CA GLU A 103 -11.20 -3.60 -0.31
C GLU A 103 -9.91 -4.36 -0.04
N ILE A 104 -9.71 -4.79 1.21
CA ILE A 104 -8.52 -5.48 1.68
C ILE A 104 -8.94 -6.87 2.10
N LYS A 105 -8.28 -7.89 1.54
CA LYS A 105 -8.58 -9.30 1.78
C LYS A 105 -7.33 -10.03 2.28
N ASP A 106 -7.52 -10.95 3.21
CA ASP A 106 -6.45 -11.84 3.69
C ASP A 106 -6.02 -12.87 2.61
N SER A 107 -5.11 -13.78 2.99
CA SER A 107 -4.63 -14.85 2.11
C SER A 107 -5.73 -15.82 1.67
N TYR A 108 -6.79 -15.94 2.45
CA TYR A 108 -7.96 -16.79 2.19
C TYR A 108 -9.05 -16.07 1.39
N GLY A 109 -8.88 -14.78 1.08
CA GLY A 109 -9.86 -13.98 0.34
C GLY A 109 -10.96 -13.35 1.19
N ARG A 110 -10.92 -13.46 2.52
CA ARG A 110 -11.87 -12.83 3.43
C ARG A 110 -11.57 -11.34 3.53
N VAL A 111 -12.60 -10.51 3.49
CA VAL A 111 -12.45 -9.06 3.69
C VAL A 111 -12.03 -8.81 5.14
N ILE A 112 -10.92 -8.09 5.33
CA ILE A 112 -10.39 -7.70 6.65
C ILE A 112 -10.48 -6.21 6.91
N GLY A 113 -10.91 -5.43 5.92
CA GLY A 113 -11.11 -4.00 6.03
C GLY A 113 -11.24 -3.31 4.69
N THR A 114 -11.41 -2.01 4.75
CA THR A 114 -11.47 -1.15 3.55
C THR A 114 -10.64 0.11 3.76
N ALA A 115 -10.22 0.73 2.65
CA ALA A 115 -9.61 2.05 2.65
C ALA A 115 -10.35 2.97 1.70
N VAL A 116 -10.52 4.23 2.10
CA VAL A 116 -11.04 5.29 1.24
C VAL A 116 -9.93 6.32 1.09
N THR A 117 -9.47 6.51 -0.14
CA THR A 117 -8.44 7.49 -0.50
C THR A 117 -9.11 8.67 -1.17
N GLU A 118 -8.88 9.85 -0.62
CA GLU A 118 -9.43 11.10 -1.10
C GLU A 118 -8.63 11.63 -2.31
N LYS A 119 -9.22 12.51 -3.09
CA LYS A 119 -8.54 13.33 -4.09
C LYS A 119 -7.41 14.14 -3.40
N PRO A 120 -6.29 14.41 -4.08
CA PRO A 120 -5.28 15.34 -3.55
C PRO A 120 -5.88 16.68 -3.16
N ASP A 121 -5.46 17.23 -2.01
CA ASP A 121 -5.82 18.59 -1.60
C ASP A 121 -5.03 19.64 -2.42
N ILE A 122 -5.26 20.91 -2.15
CA ILE A 122 -4.61 22.04 -2.83
C ILE A 122 -3.07 22.04 -2.68
N PHE A 123 -2.55 21.34 -1.65
CA PHE A 123 -1.11 21.16 -1.43
C PHE A 123 -0.58 19.86 -2.04
N GLY A 124 -1.41 19.10 -2.74
CA GLY A 124 -1.06 17.81 -3.34
C GLY A 124 -0.98 16.65 -2.34
N ARG A 125 -1.46 16.82 -1.09
CA ARG A 125 -1.49 15.78 -0.07
C ARG A 125 -2.70 14.89 -0.29
N VAL A 126 -2.49 13.59 -0.10
CA VAL A 126 -3.54 12.57 -0.25
C VAL A 126 -3.83 11.95 1.11
N LYS A 127 -5.10 11.98 1.53
CA LYS A 127 -5.55 11.33 2.76
C LYS A 127 -6.21 10.00 2.46
N THR A 128 -5.85 8.99 3.24
CA THR A 128 -6.48 7.66 3.22
C THR A 128 -7.06 7.36 4.59
N THR A 129 -8.32 6.98 4.65
CA THR A 129 -9.01 6.54 5.87
C THR A 129 -9.18 5.03 5.83
N TYR A 130 -8.73 4.35 6.89
CA TYR A 130 -8.87 2.90 7.06
C TYR A 130 -10.09 2.58 7.91
N LYS A 131 -10.82 1.54 7.49
CA LYS A 131 -12.02 1.06 8.17
C LYS A 131 -11.91 -0.45 8.38
N ASP A 132 -12.46 -0.94 9.49
CA ASP A 132 -12.61 -2.38 9.75
C ASP A 132 -13.73 -2.99 8.87
N THR A 133 -14.04 -4.26 9.10
CA THR A 133 -15.10 -5.00 8.40
C THR A 133 -16.50 -4.47 8.70
N TYR A 134 -16.69 -3.77 9.82
CA TYR A 134 -17.94 -3.14 10.23
C TYR A 134 -18.08 -1.69 9.73
N GLY A 135 -17.09 -1.19 8.97
CA GLY A 135 -17.10 0.16 8.46
C GLY A 135 -16.64 1.25 9.46
N ARG A 136 -16.22 0.87 10.66
CA ARG A 136 -15.72 1.81 11.67
C ARG A 136 -14.30 2.25 11.31
N LYS A 137 -14.01 3.54 11.49
CA LYS A 137 -12.67 4.08 11.27
C LYS A 137 -11.71 3.50 12.31
N VAL A 138 -10.63 2.88 11.84
CA VAL A 138 -9.56 2.31 12.68
C VAL A 138 -8.24 3.05 12.54
N GLY A 139 -8.08 3.85 11.50
CA GLY A 139 -6.86 4.62 11.29
C GLY A 139 -6.91 5.49 10.05
N SER A 140 -5.81 6.17 9.78
CA SER A 140 -5.65 7.00 8.57
C SER A 140 -4.18 7.13 8.18
N ALA A 141 -3.93 7.51 6.92
CA ALA A 141 -2.64 7.92 6.40
C ALA A 141 -2.75 9.25 5.66
N THR A 142 -1.69 10.04 5.72
CA THR A 142 -1.53 11.24 4.88
C THR A 142 -0.24 11.08 4.10
N THR A 143 -0.33 11.08 2.78
CA THR A 143 0.80 11.02 1.86
C THR A 143 1.04 12.41 1.29
N GLU A 144 2.24 12.93 1.44
CA GLU A 144 2.65 14.23 0.95
C GLU A 144 2.89 14.18 -0.58
N LYS A 145 2.85 15.36 -1.21
CA LYS A 145 3.32 15.56 -2.58
C LYS A 145 4.75 15.01 -2.73
N PRO A 146 5.12 14.43 -3.88
CA PRO A 146 6.51 14.05 -4.14
C PRO A 146 7.46 15.25 -4.01
N ASP A 147 8.64 15.01 -3.44
CA ASP A 147 9.74 15.99 -3.51
C ASP A 147 10.32 16.05 -4.94
N ILE A 148 11.32 16.90 -5.14
CA ILE A 148 12.00 17.08 -6.44
C ILE A 148 12.71 15.82 -6.93
N PHE A 149 12.97 14.85 -6.05
CA PHE A 149 13.57 13.55 -6.35
C PHE A 149 12.51 12.44 -6.53
N GLY A 150 11.21 12.78 -6.47
CA GLY A 150 10.11 11.83 -6.58
C GLY A 150 9.81 11.04 -5.30
N ASN A 151 10.48 11.33 -4.17
CA ASN A 151 10.19 10.65 -2.90
C ASN A 151 8.89 11.17 -2.29
N ARG A 152 8.15 10.29 -1.64
CA ARG A 152 6.93 10.64 -0.93
C ARG A 152 7.03 10.25 0.54
N LYS A 153 6.62 11.15 1.43
CA LYS A 153 6.48 10.87 2.85
C LYS A 153 5.02 10.50 3.16
N THR A 154 4.81 9.43 3.90
CA THR A 154 3.48 9.04 4.37
C THR A 154 3.49 8.94 5.90
N THR A 155 2.58 9.66 6.54
CA THR A 155 2.38 9.62 8.00
C THR A 155 1.12 8.85 8.31
N HIS A 156 1.18 7.96 9.30
CA HIS A 156 0.07 7.11 9.70
C HIS A 156 -0.41 7.43 11.10
N LYS A 157 -1.74 7.26 11.32
CA LYS A 157 -2.37 7.36 12.64
C LYS A 157 -3.34 6.20 12.82
N GLY A 158 -3.27 5.52 13.98
CA GLY A 158 -4.15 4.38 14.29
C GLY A 158 -3.76 3.08 13.57
N HIS A 159 -4.70 2.15 13.51
CA HIS A 159 -4.49 0.83 12.91
C HIS A 159 -4.60 0.86 11.38
N ASN A 160 -3.74 0.08 10.72
CA ASN A 160 -3.77 -0.09 9.29
C ASN A 160 -4.00 -1.56 8.91
N PRO A 161 -5.12 -1.90 8.28
CA PRO A 161 -5.42 -3.28 7.88
C PRO A 161 -4.56 -3.80 6.71
N PHE A 162 -3.78 -2.95 6.02
CA PHE A 162 -2.83 -3.37 4.98
C PHE A 162 -1.56 -4.05 5.50
N ASN A 163 -1.55 -4.45 6.76
CA ASN A 163 -0.36 -4.92 7.44
C ASN A 163 0.05 -6.35 7.03
N PHE A 164 0.16 -6.61 5.72
CA PHE A 164 0.43 -7.92 5.16
C PHE A 164 1.82 -8.50 5.50
N PHE A 165 2.77 -7.66 5.87
CA PHE A 165 4.16 -8.08 6.10
C PHE A 165 4.56 -8.11 7.58
N GLN A 166 3.61 -7.93 8.50
CA GLN A 166 3.87 -8.15 9.92
C GLN A 166 3.96 -9.65 10.21
N LYS A 167 5.08 -10.08 10.79
CA LYS A 167 5.06 -11.29 11.60
C LYS A 167 4.11 -11.03 12.77
N LYS A 168 3.04 -11.83 12.91
CA LYS A 168 2.33 -11.94 14.19
C LYS A 168 3.38 -12.26 15.24
N GLY A 169 3.68 -11.29 16.12
CA GLY A 169 4.45 -11.58 17.30
C GLY A 169 3.72 -12.68 18.05
N THR A 170 4.38 -13.80 18.22
CA THR A 170 3.98 -14.81 19.21
C THR A 170 3.84 -14.07 20.53
N LYS A 171 2.61 -13.95 21.01
CA LYS A 171 2.39 -13.63 22.42
C LYS A 171 2.92 -14.82 23.21
N ASN A 172 4.06 -14.64 23.85
CA ASN A 172 4.42 -15.42 25.04
C ASN A 172 3.68 -14.84 26.20
#